data_a34a078df58129376b237581bb62014e
#
_entry.id   a34a078df58129376b237581bb62014e
#
_cell.length_a   1.000
_cell.length_b   1.000
_cell.length_c   1.000
_cell.angle_alpha   90.00
_cell.angle_beta   90.00
_cell.angle_gamma   90.00
#
_symmetry.space_group_name_H-M   'P 1'
#
loop_
_entity.id
_entity.type
_entity.pdbx_description
1 polymer ?
#
loop_
_entity_poly.entity_id
_entity_poly.type
_entity_poly.pdbx_seq_one_letter_code
_entity_poly.pdbx_strand_id
1 'polypeptide(L)'
;EQLEDYPYLSFEQGEHNSFYFSEEIFSETARKKNIRVRDRATLFNLLIGLNGYTVSSGIIDKKLNGKDIIAVPLADESDMHIGYITHKKGILSRLGNTYLEAIRKYLK
;
A
#
# COMPACT_ATOMS: atom_id res chain seq x y z
N GLU A 1 17.33 -2.96 10.47
CA GLU A 1 18.08 -2.22 11.53
C GLU A 1 17.93 -0.70 11.38
N GLN A 2 18.17 -0.11 10.20
CA GLN A 2 18.11 1.37 10.01
C GLN A 2 16.73 1.99 10.27
N LEU A 3 15.65 1.24 10.15
CA LEU A 3 14.27 1.72 10.32
C LEU A 3 13.70 1.51 11.73
N GLU A 4 14.42 0.88 12.64
CA GLU A 4 13.91 0.54 13.98
C GLU A 4 13.63 1.78 14.85
N ASP A 5 14.31 2.88 14.61
CA ASP A 5 14.14 4.12 15.35
C ASP A 5 12.94 4.94 14.89
N TYR A 6 12.41 4.65 13.70
CA TYR A 6 11.28 5.37 13.11
C TYR A 6 9.96 4.63 13.36
N PRO A 7 8.84 5.35 13.58
CA PRO A 7 7.55 4.72 13.74
C PRO A 7 7.08 4.07 12.43
N TYR A 8 6.67 2.80 12.52
CA TYR A 8 6.06 2.07 11.42
C TYR A 8 4.55 2.28 11.45
N LEU A 9 3.99 2.72 10.34
CA LEU A 9 2.55 2.90 10.19
C LEU A 9 1.98 1.81 9.31
N SER A 10 0.95 1.14 9.80
CA SER A 10 0.27 0.04 9.11
C SER A 10 -1.23 0.21 9.13
N PHE A 11 -1.93 -0.46 8.21
CA PHE A 11 -3.37 -0.51 8.22
C PHE A 11 -3.87 -1.53 9.26
N GLU A 12 -4.95 -1.17 9.97
CA GLU A 12 -5.70 -2.12 10.76
C GLU A 12 -6.42 -3.08 9.81
N GLN A 13 -6.05 -4.33 9.88
CA GLN A 13 -6.71 -5.40 9.12
C GLN A 13 -7.88 -5.92 9.93
N GLY A 14 -9.06 -6.10 9.31
CA GLY A 14 -10.21 -6.74 9.95
C GLY A 14 -9.90 -8.17 10.37
N GLU A 15 -10.67 -8.70 11.32
CA GLU A 15 -10.47 -10.03 11.94
C GLU A 15 -10.44 -11.20 10.93
N HIS A 16 -10.97 -11.02 9.73
CA HIS A 16 -11.08 -12.04 8.69
C HIS A 16 -10.10 -11.86 7.51
N ASN A 17 -9.22 -10.87 7.58
CA ASN A 17 -8.24 -10.64 6.52
C ASN A 17 -7.01 -11.52 6.72
N SER A 18 -6.67 -12.28 5.70
CA SER A 18 -5.46 -13.05 5.69
C SER A 18 -4.27 -12.19 5.26
N PHE A 19 -3.06 -12.58 5.69
CA PHE A 19 -1.81 -11.98 5.26
C PHE A 19 -1.69 -11.85 3.71
N TYR A 20 -2.22 -12.82 2.96
CA TYR A 20 -2.15 -12.83 1.50
C TYR A 20 -2.98 -11.75 0.81
N PHE A 21 -3.92 -11.13 1.52
CA PHE A 21 -4.79 -10.07 1.01
C PHE A 21 -4.46 -8.70 1.62
N SER A 22 -3.34 -8.61 2.29
CA SER A 22 -2.85 -7.37 2.88
C SER A 22 -2.37 -6.41 1.78
N GLU A 23 -2.72 -5.13 1.88
CA GLU A 23 -2.14 -4.09 1.04
C GLU A 23 -0.66 -3.84 1.36
N GLU A 24 -0.22 -4.31 2.52
CA GLU A 24 1.12 -4.09 3.03
C GLU A 24 1.90 -5.38 3.07
N ILE A 25 3.06 -5.35 2.48
CA ILE A 25 4.07 -6.38 2.67
C ILE A 25 4.61 -6.24 4.10
N PHE A 26 4.73 -7.33 4.83
CA PHE A 26 5.21 -7.34 6.22
C PHE A 26 4.31 -6.64 7.27
N SER A 27 3.02 -6.50 7.00
CA SER A 27 2.07 -5.87 7.95
C SER A 27 2.01 -6.56 9.32
N GLU A 28 2.29 -7.86 9.39
CA GLU A 28 2.26 -8.64 10.63
C GLU A 28 3.61 -8.68 11.37
N THR A 29 4.66 -8.09 10.81
CA THR A 29 5.95 -8.07 11.47
C THR A 29 5.88 -7.22 12.74
N ALA A 30 6.15 -7.83 13.88
CA ALA A 30 6.19 -7.12 15.16
C ALA A 30 7.29 -6.05 15.16
N ARG A 31 6.89 -4.79 15.29
CA ARG A 31 7.78 -3.64 15.35
C ARG A 31 7.62 -2.93 16.68
N LYS A 32 8.72 -2.42 17.23
CA LYS A 32 8.72 -1.74 18.55
C LYS A 32 7.83 -0.50 18.56
N LYS A 33 7.84 0.26 17.46
CA LYS A 33 7.04 1.49 17.29
C LYS A 33 6.06 1.27 16.14
N ASN A 34 4.93 0.65 16.40
CA ASN A 34 3.91 0.37 15.40
C ASN A 34 2.64 1.17 15.70
N ILE A 35 2.15 1.91 14.70
CA ILE A 35 0.91 2.67 14.76
C ILE A 35 -0.03 2.08 13.71
N ARG A 36 -1.21 1.65 14.13
CA ARG A 36 -2.25 1.13 13.23
C ARG A 36 -3.28 2.21 12.93
N VAL A 37 -3.62 2.37 11.67
CA VAL A 37 -4.61 3.32 11.17
C VAL A 37 -5.63 2.61 10.31
N ARG A 38 -6.79 3.24 10.11
CA ARG A 38 -7.90 2.67 9.34
C ARG A 38 -8.06 3.24 7.94
N ASP A 39 -7.47 4.39 7.69
CA ASP A 39 -7.62 5.07 6.40
C ASP A 39 -6.29 5.66 5.90
N ARG A 40 -6.22 5.82 4.60
CA ARG A 40 -5.02 6.27 3.89
C ARG A 40 -4.66 7.72 4.19
N ALA A 41 -5.64 8.60 4.33
CA ALA A 41 -5.37 10.01 4.61
C ALA A 41 -4.71 10.20 5.98
N THR A 42 -5.20 9.50 7.00
CA THR A 42 -4.58 9.47 8.32
C THR A 42 -3.17 8.88 8.26
N LEU A 43 -2.97 7.80 7.50
CA LEU A 43 -1.65 7.21 7.32
C LEU A 43 -0.65 8.24 6.80
N PHE A 44 -0.97 8.91 5.70
CA PHE A 44 -0.06 9.87 5.09
C PHE A 44 0.21 11.09 5.96
N ASN A 45 -0.81 11.61 6.64
CA ASN A 45 -0.63 12.72 7.58
C ASN A 45 0.32 12.35 8.74
N LEU A 46 0.18 11.15 9.28
CA LEU A 46 1.03 10.67 10.37
C LEU A 46 2.44 10.30 9.87
N LEU A 47 2.59 9.80 8.66
CA LEU A 47 3.92 9.59 8.05
C LEU A 47 4.73 10.88 8.07
N ILE A 48 4.11 11.99 7.64
CA ILE A 48 4.75 13.30 7.62
C ILE A 48 4.95 13.82 9.05
N GLY A 49 3.88 13.85 9.85
CA GLY A 49 3.89 14.46 11.19
C GLY A 49 4.82 13.77 12.20
N LEU A 50 5.01 12.46 12.06
CA LEU A 50 5.84 11.66 12.96
C LEU A 50 7.18 11.25 12.35
N ASN A 51 7.48 11.69 11.14
CA ASN A 51 8.64 11.22 10.38
C ASN A 51 8.69 9.67 10.34
N GLY A 52 7.54 9.07 10.05
CA GLY A 52 7.38 7.63 10.04
C GLY A 52 7.59 7.00 8.66
N TYR A 53 7.42 5.70 8.59
CA TYR A 53 7.48 4.97 7.34
C TYR A 53 6.37 3.91 7.26
N THR A 54 6.04 3.52 6.04
CA THR A 54 5.20 2.36 5.72
C THR A 54 5.81 1.59 4.56
N VAL A 55 5.43 0.34 4.40
CA VAL A 55 5.86 -0.49 3.26
C VAL A 55 4.68 -0.65 2.31
N SER A 56 4.84 -0.24 1.07
CA SER A 56 3.78 -0.28 0.06
C SER A 56 4.35 -0.49 -1.34
N SER A 57 3.50 -0.40 -2.36
CA SER A 57 3.92 -0.50 -3.77
C SER A 57 4.93 0.57 -4.22
N GLY A 58 5.11 1.62 -3.44
CA GLY A 58 5.97 2.75 -3.81
C GLY A 58 5.39 3.67 -4.88
N ILE A 59 4.18 3.41 -5.37
CA ILE A 59 3.50 4.26 -6.35
C ILE A 59 2.93 5.48 -5.62
N ILE A 60 3.54 6.65 -5.87
CA ILE A 60 3.17 7.91 -5.24
C ILE A 60 2.86 8.93 -6.34
N ASP A 61 1.66 9.50 -6.31
CA ASP A 61 1.30 10.63 -7.15
C ASP A 61 1.51 11.94 -6.40
N LYS A 62 2.42 12.77 -6.90
CA LYS A 62 2.76 14.06 -6.27
C LYS A 62 1.59 15.04 -6.19
N LYS A 63 0.62 14.93 -7.10
CA LYS A 63 -0.58 15.79 -7.09
C LYS A 63 -1.56 15.39 -5.98
N LEU A 64 -1.61 14.09 -5.63
CA LEU A 64 -2.47 13.56 -4.57
C LEU A 64 -1.80 13.53 -3.21
N ASN A 65 -0.52 13.18 -3.16
CA ASN A 65 0.21 12.91 -1.92
C ASN A 65 1.17 14.04 -1.50
N GLY A 66 1.29 15.08 -2.32
CA GLY A 66 2.23 16.17 -2.06
C GLY A 66 3.69 15.76 -2.32
N LYS A 67 4.60 16.61 -1.86
CA LYS A 67 6.05 16.44 -2.07
C LYS A 67 6.82 15.95 -0.83
N ASP A 68 6.13 15.82 0.29
CA ASP A 68 6.75 15.53 1.59
C ASP A 68 6.88 14.01 1.86
N ILE A 69 6.36 13.17 0.94
CA ILE A 69 6.46 11.73 0.97
C ILE A 69 7.30 11.27 -0.23
N ILE A 70 8.26 10.39 0.04
CA ILE A 70 9.12 9.79 -0.97
C ILE A 70 9.04 8.27 -0.94
N ALA A 71 9.21 7.63 -2.08
CA ALA A 71 9.38 6.18 -2.17
C ALA A 71 10.87 5.85 -2.15
N VAL A 72 11.27 4.96 -1.25
CA VAL A 72 12.62 4.44 -1.14
C VAL A 72 12.57 2.95 -1.48
N PRO A 73 13.29 2.50 -2.52
CA PRO A 73 13.33 1.08 -2.86
C PRO A 73 13.86 0.23 -1.70
N LEU A 74 13.20 -0.89 -1.44
CA LEU A 74 13.71 -1.89 -0.51
C LEU A 74 14.77 -2.74 -1.20
N ALA A 75 15.75 -3.21 -0.44
CA ALA A 75 16.77 -4.15 -0.91
C ALA A 75 16.20 -5.58 -1.11
N ASP A 76 15.04 -5.84 -0.59
CA ASP A 76 14.36 -7.13 -0.69
C ASP A 76 13.52 -7.18 -1.98
N GLU A 77 13.68 -8.26 -2.75
CA GLU A 77 13.00 -8.49 -4.04
C GLU A 77 11.59 -9.06 -3.87
N SER A 78 10.83 -8.62 -2.88
CA SER A 78 9.45 -9.08 -2.73
C SER A 78 8.50 -8.35 -3.70
N ASP A 79 7.89 -9.10 -4.59
CA ASP A 79 6.91 -8.60 -5.56
C ASP A 79 5.51 -8.47 -4.95
N MET A 80 4.86 -7.34 -5.22
CA MET A 80 3.44 -7.16 -4.91
C MET A 80 2.60 -7.56 -6.11
N HIS A 81 1.74 -8.58 -5.95
CA HIS A 81 0.81 -8.99 -6.98
C HIS A 81 -0.51 -8.22 -6.86
N ILE A 82 -0.83 -7.44 -7.88
CA ILE A 82 -2.10 -6.70 -7.97
C ILE A 82 -3.01 -7.42 -8.94
N GLY A 83 -4.22 -7.74 -8.51
CA GLY A 83 -5.23 -8.41 -9.32
C GLY A 83 -6.61 -7.74 -9.21
N TYR A 84 -7.57 -8.27 -9.93
CA TYR A 84 -8.96 -7.87 -9.85
C TYR A 84 -9.88 -9.09 -9.77
N ILE A 85 -11.02 -8.90 -9.14
CA ILE A 85 -12.03 -9.94 -8.98
C ILE A 85 -13.26 -9.54 -9.78
N THR A 86 -13.79 -10.48 -10.57
CA THR A 86 -15.04 -10.32 -11.30
C THR A 86 -15.98 -11.47 -11.01
N HIS A 87 -17.27 -11.27 -11.26
CA HIS A 87 -18.23 -12.36 -11.23
C HIS A 87 -17.89 -13.38 -12.34
N LYS A 88 -17.91 -14.68 -12.02
CA LYS A 88 -17.51 -15.77 -12.93
C LYS A 88 -18.22 -15.76 -14.28
N LYS A 89 -19.47 -15.31 -14.33
CA LYS A 89 -20.31 -15.19 -15.54
C LYS A 89 -20.48 -13.73 -15.99
N GLY A 90 -19.80 -12.78 -15.33
CA GLY A 90 -19.92 -11.37 -15.63
C GLY A 90 -19.07 -10.94 -16.81
N ILE A 91 -19.63 -10.11 -17.66
CA ILE A 91 -18.89 -9.44 -18.74
C ILE A 91 -18.51 -8.05 -18.23
N LEU A 92 -17.23 -7.72 -18.31
CA LEU A 92 -16.77 -6.37 -17.99
C LEU A 92 -17.37 -5.36 -18.95
N SER A 93 -17.83 -4.23 -18.40
CA SER A 93 -18.27 -3.10 -19.20
C SER A 93 -17.09 -2.51 -20.00
N ARG A 94 -17.41 -1.70 -21.03
CA ARG A 94 -16.39 -0.95 -21.78
C ARG A 94 -15.51 -0.11 -20.85
N LEU A 95 -16.11 0.57 -19.87
CA LEU A 95 -15.36 1.37 -18.89
C LEU A 95 -14.47 0.50 -17.98
N GLY A 96 -14.96 -0.67 -17.56
CA GLY A 96 -14.17 -1.62 -16.81
C GLY A 96 -12.94 -2.11 -17.57
N ASN A 97 -13.10 -2.43 -18.85
CA ASN A 97 -11.97 -2.83 -19.70
C ASN A 97 -10.97 -1.68 -19.89
N THR A 98 -11.45 -0.45 -20.16
CA THR A 98 -10.57 0.74 -20.28
C THR A 98 -9.78 0.98 -18.99
N TYR A 99 -10.42 0.82 -17.82
CA TYR A 99 -9.76 0.96 -16.53
C TYR A 99 -8.66 -0.09 -16.34
N LEU A 100 -8.93 -1.35 -16.64
CA LEU A 100 -7.91 -2.40 -16.54
C LEU A 100 -6.74 -2.19 -17.50
N GLU A 101 -7.00 -1.73 -18.71
CA GLU A 101 -5.94 -1.36 -19.66
C GLU A 101 -5.08 -0.21 -19.14
N ALA A 102 -5.70 0.80 -18.53
CA ALA A 102 -4.97 1.89 -17.90
C ALA A 102 -4.07 1.39 -16.76
N ILE A 103 -4.59 0.56 -15.86
CA ILE A 103 -3.78 -0.03 -14.78
C ILE A 103 -2.58 -0.81 -15.35
N ARG A 104 -2.79 -1.66 -16.35
CA ARG A 104 -1.71 -2.45 -16.96
C ARG A 104 -0.58 -1.61 -17.53
N LYS A 105 -0.88 -0.41 -17.99
CA LYS A 105 0.16 0.54 -18.47
C LYS A 105 1.05 1.05 -17.35
N TYR A 106 0.54 1.15 -16.12
CA TYR A 106 1.31 1.58 -14.96
C TYR A 106 2.14 0.47 -14.32
N LEU A 107 1.79 -0.80 -14.56
CA LEU A 107 2.45 -1.97 -13.97
C LEU A 107 3.63 -2.50 -14.82
N LYS A 108 3.93 -1.84 -15.86
CA LYS A 108 5.12 -2.13 -16.68
C LYS A 108 6.27 -1.25 -16.22
#